data_bc17b3262c9dcffd5467e0255ba067fa
#
_entry.id   bc17b3262c9dcffd5467e0255ba067fa
#
_cell.length_a   1.000
_cell.length_b   1.000
_cell.length_c   1.000
_cell.angle_alpha   90.00
_cell.angle_beta   90.00
_cell.angle_gamma   90.00
#
_symmetry.space_group_name_H-M   'P 1'
#
loop_
_entity.id
_entity.type
_entity.pdbx_description
1 polymer ?
#
loop_
_entity_poly.entity_id
_entity_poly.type
_entity_poly.pdbx_seq_one_letter_code
_entity_poly.pdbx_strand_id
1 'polypeptide(L)'
;MSSTFDTVANIIAETCDIPRDKIKPESHAINDLGIDSLDFLDIAFAIDKAFGIKLPLEQWTQEVNEGKATTDQYFVLENLCTSIDGLVAAKQA
;
A
#
# COMPACT_ATOMS: atom_id res chain seq x y z
N MET A 1 9.29 -16.02 -8.33
CA MET A 1 9.66 -15.28 -7.13
C MET A 1 8.62 -14.20 -6.86
N SER A 2 7.97 -14.25 -5.71
CA SER A 2 6.96 -13.23 -5.41
C SER A 2 7.65 -11.94 -5.01
N SER A 3 7.24 -10.85 -5.63
CA SER A 3 7.74 -9.53 -5.31
C SER A 3 6.85 -8.91 -4.24
N THR A 4 7.30 -7.80 -3.67
CA THR A 4 6.49 -7.00 -2.75
C THR A 4 5.17 -6.61 -3.44
N PHE A 5 5.25 -6.22 -4.71
CA PHE A 5 4.05 -5.87 -5.47
C PHE A 5 3.08 -7.06 -5.58
N ASP A 6 3.56 -8.27 -5.86
CA ASP A 6 2.68 -9.43 -6.00
C ASP A 6 1.94 -9.70 -4.69
N THR A 7 2.62 -9.61 -3.57
CA THR A 7 1.99 -9.81 -2.26
C THR A 7 0.93 -8.75 -1.99
N VAL A 8 1.26 -7.49 -2.23
CA VAL A 8 0.33 -6.37 -2.03
C VAL A 8 -0.87 -6.51 -2.96
N ALA A 9 -0.64 -6.82 -4.23
CA ALA A 9 -1.71 -6.96 -5.20
C ALA A 9 -2.66 -8.11 -4.84
N ASN A 10 -2.12 -9.23 -4.37
CA ASN A 10 -2.95 -10.35 -3.93
C ASN A 10 -3.79 -9.98 -2.70
N ILE A 11 -3.22 -9.23 -1.76
CA ILE A 11 -3.96 -8.74 -0.59
C ILE A 11 -5.12 -7.85 -1.04
N ILE A 12 -4.86 -6.92 -1.96
CA ILE A 12 -5.90 -6.02 -2.48
C ILE A 12 -6.99 -6.81 -3.19
N ALA A 13 -6.60 -7.75 -4.04
CA ALA A 13 -7.57 -8.56 -4.79
C ALA A 13 -8.50 -9.33 -3.86
N GLU A 14 -7.96 -9.90 -2.80
CA GLU A 14 -8.75 -10.67 -1.84
C GLU A 14 -9.61 -9.79 -0.94
N THR A 15 -9.06 -8.68 -0.46
CA THR A 15 -9.75 -7.80 0.50
C THR A 15 -10.88 -7.02 -0.17
N CYS A 16 -10.64 -6.54 -1.38
CA CYS A 16 -11.58 -5.65 -2.09
C CYS A 16 -12.31 -6.33 -3.24
N ASP A 17 -12.06 -7.61 -3.44
CA ASP A 17 -12.69 -8.39 -4.53
C ASP A 17 -12.47 -7.75 -5.90
N ILE A 18 -11.22 -7.32 -6.15
CA ILE A 18 -10.81 -6.71 -7.40
C ILE A 18 -10.06 -7.77 -8.23
N PRO A 19 -10.37 -7.90 -9.53
CA PRO A 19 -9.62 -8.83 -10.39
C PRO A 19 -8.14 -8.52 -10.37
N ARG A 20 -7.31 -9.54 -10.17
CA ARG A 20 -5.85 -9.39 -10.04
C ARG A 20 -5.22 -8.69 -11.23
N ASP A 21 -5.73 -8.93 -12.43
CA ASP A 21 -5.20 -8.35 -13.67
C ASP A 21 -5.51 -6.86 -13.82
N LYS A 22 -6.40 -6.31 -13.01
CA LYS A 22 -6.65 -4.87 -12.97
C LYS A 22 -5.72 -4.13 -12.04
N ILE A 23 -4.95 -4.86 -11.24
CA ILE A 23 -4.04 -4.27 -10.25
C ILE A 23 -2.65 -4.21 -10.86
N LYS A 24 -2.16 -3.00 -11.10
CA LYS A 24 -0.88 -2.74 -11.75
C LYS A 24 0.00 -1.85 -10.88
N PRO A 25 1.34 -1.87 -11.08
CA PRO A 25 2.23 -1.03 -10.26
C PRO A 25 1.91 0.47 -10.36
N GLU A 26 1.46 0.93 -11.50
CA GLU A 26 1.10 2.33 -11.71
C GLU A 26 -0.30 2.69 -11.20
N SER A 27 -1.09 1.71 -10.73
CA SER A 27 -2.44 1.97 -10.25
C SER A 27 -2.42 2.73 -8.93
N HIS A 28 -3.29 3.72 -8.82
CA HIS A 28 -3.52 4.45 -7.57
C HIS A 28 -4.60 3.71 -6.79
N ALA A 29 -4.31 3.31 -5.56
CA ALA A 29 -5.20 2.48 -4.77
C ALA A 29 -6.60 3.09 -4.62
N ILE A 30 -6.67 4.40 -4.45
CA ILE A 30 -7.94 5.09 -4.22
C ILE A 30 -8.56 5.55 -5.54
N ASN A 31 -7.79 6.25 -6.38
CA ASN A 31 -8.33 6.87 -7.59
C ASN A 31 -8.59 5.88 -8.71
N ASP A 32 -7.72 4.89 -8.88
CA ASP A 32 -7.83 3.92 -9.98
C ASP A 32 -8.59 2.66 -9.58
N LEU A 33 -8.37 2.17 -8.36
CA LEU A 33 -8.98 0.93 -7.88
C LEU A 33 -10.26 1.17 -7.08
N GLY A 34 -10.53 2.42 -6.72
CA GLY A 34 -11.75 2.76 -5.99
C GLY A 34 -11.79 2.27 -4.56
N ILE A 35 -10.65 2.03 -3.95
CA ILE A 35 -10.55 1.56 -2.57
C ILE A 35 -10.84 2.74 -1.64
N ASP A 36 -11.77 2.58 -0.71
CA ASP A 36 -12.03 3.62 0.27
C ASP A 36 -11.05 3.51 1.45
N SER A 37 -11.09 4.50 2.35
CA SER A 37 -10.12 4.56 3.45
C SER A 37 -10.29 3.42 4.46
N LEU A 38 -11.52 2.91 4.65
CA LEU A 38 -11.76 1.78 5.54
C LEU A 38 -11.19 0.49 4.96
N ASP A 39 -11.43 0.26 3.67
CA ASP A 39 -10.86 -0.89 2.98
C ASP A 39 -9.33 -0.80 2.96
N PHE A 40 -8.79 0.39 2.78
CA PHE A 40 -7.34 0.59 2.81
C PHE A 40 -6.75 0.25 4.18
N LEU A 41 -7.46 0.52 5.27
CA LEU A 41 -7.02 0.11 6.60
C LEU A 41 -6.91 -1.41 6.72
N ASP A 42 -7.89 -2.13 6.19
CA ASP A 42 -7.84 -3.60 6.17
C ASP A 42 -6.66 -4.11 5.36
N ILE A 43 -6.40 -3.48 4.21
CA ILE A 43 -5.24 -3.80 3.38
C ILE A 43 -3.95 -3.54 4.16
N ALA A 44 -3.87 -2.40 4.84
CA ALA A 44 -2.68 -2.04 5.62
C ALA A 44 -2.41 -3.04 6.74
N PHE A 45 -3.44 -3.49 7.45
CA PHE A 45 -3.28 -4.51 8.48
C PHE A 45 -2.77 -5.83 7.89
N ALA A 46 -3.28 -6.23 6.74
CA ALA A 46 -2.83 -7.43 6.06
C ALA A 46 -1.37 -7.31 5.62
N ILE A 47 -0.97 -6.13 5.13
CA ILE A 47 0.42 -5.84 4.77
C ILE A 47 1.32 -5.92 6.01
N ASP A 48 0.90 -5.30 7.10
CA ASP A 48 1.65 -5.33 8.36
C ASP A 48 1.94 -6.78 8.79
N LYS A 49 0.93 -7.63 8.70
CA LYS A 49 1.07 -9.05 9.04
C LYS A 49 1.97 -9.79 8.06
N ALA A 50 1.79 -9.56 6.77
CA ALA A 50 2.51 -10.29 5.73
C ALA A 50 4.00 -10.00 5.75
N PHE A 51 4.37 -8.76 6.04
CA PHE A 51 5.76 -8.30 6.02
C PHE A 51 6.37 -8.16 7.42
N GLY A 52 5.57 -8.27 8.48
CA GLY A 52 6.04 -8.08 9.84
C GLY A 52 6.48 -6.66 10.14
N ILE A 53 5.80 -5.68 9.58
CA ILE A 53 6.10 -4.26 9.72
C ILE A 53 4.85 -3.52 10.21
N LYS A 54 4.99 -2.22 10.39
CA LYS A 54 3.85 -1.35 10.68
C LYS A 54 3.90 -0.13 9.76
N LEU A 55 2.90 0.01 8.91
CA LEU A 55 2.80 1.17 8.01
C LEU A 55 2.47 2.42 8.83
N PRO A 56 3.23 3.52 8.67
CA PRO A 56 3.00 4.76 9.42
C PRO A 56 1.88 5.60 8.79
N LEU A 57 0.65 5.05 8.79
CA LEU A 57 -0.48 5.68 8.11
C LEU A 57 -0.83 7.05 8.66
N GLU A 58 -0.72 7.23 9.98
CA GLU A 58 -0.99 8.54 10.60
C GLU A 58 -0.02 9.60 10.09
N GLN A 59 1.26 9.25 10.00
CA GLN A 59 2.28 10.15 9.49
C GLN A 59 2.02 10.49 8.03
N TRP A 60 1.68 9.50 7.22
CA TRP A 60 1.38 9.71 5.80
C TRP A 60 0.18 10.64 5.62
N THR A 61 -0.88 10.41 6.39
CA THR A 61 -2.08 11.24 6.34
C THR A 61 -1.74 12.67 6.73
N GLN A 62 -0.97 12.84 7.79
CA GLN A 62 -0.56 14.16 8.25
C GLN A 62 0.27 14.90 7.19
N GLU A 63 1.22 14.23 6.57
CA GLU A 63 2.05 14.83 5.53
C GLU A 63 1.23 15.27 4.32
N VAL A 64 0.25 14.46 3.92
CA VAL A 64 -0.64 14.81 2.82
C VAL A 64 -1.49 16.03 3.20
N ASN A 65 -2.05 16.06 4.41
CA ASN A 65 -2.89 17.16 4.87
C ASN A 65 -2.09 18.46 5.00
N GLU A 66 -0.81 18.38 5.33
CA GLU A 66 0.05 19.55 5.46
C GLU A 66 0.66 20.01 4.12
N GLY A 67 0.39 19.28 3.05
CA GLY A 67 0.93 19.60 1.73
C GLY A 67 2.39 19.22 1.54
N LYS A 68 2.96 18.43 2.43
CA LYS A 68 4.34 17.97 2.34
C LYS A 68 4.50 16.79 1.39
N ALA A 69 3.42 16.06 1.13
CA ALA A 69 3.41 14.90 0.26
C ALA A 69 2.09 14.85 -0.48
N THR A 70 2.05 14.13 -1.60
CA THR A 70 0.82 13.90 -2.34
C THR A 70 0.29 12.51 -2.05
N THR A 71 -1.01 12.28 -2.31
CA THR A 71 -1.60 10.95 -2.17
C THR A 71 -0.90 9.95 -3.10
N ASP A 72 -0.50 10.39 -4.29
CA ASP A 72 0.20 9.54 -5.24
C ASP A 72 1.49 8.94 -4.64
N GLN A 73 2.19 9.73 -3.83
CA GLN A 73 3.45 9.29 -3.21
C GLN A 73 3.27 8.04 -2.36
N TYR A 74 2.10 7.86 -1.75
CA TYR A 74 1.84 6.73 -0.86
C TYR A 74 0.89 5.69 -1.44
N PHE A 75 -0.02 6.10 -2.31
CA PHE A 75 -1.12 5.24 -2.75
C PHE A 75 -0.97 4.70 -4.17
N VAL A 76 -0.05 5.22 -4.97
CA VAL A 76 0.35 4.54 -6.20
C VAL A 76 1.10 3.28 -5.77
N LEU A 77 0.69 2.12 -6.28
CA LEU A 77 1.15 0.85 -5.73
C LEU A 77 2.66 0.66 -5.79
N GLU A 78 3.32 1.10 -6.86
CA GLU A 78 4.77 1.02 -6.94
C GLU A 78 5.45 1.85 -5.84
N ASN A 79 4.88 3.00 -5.50
CA ASN A 79 5.39 3.85 -4.43
C ASN A 79 5.12 3.23 -3.05
N LEU A 80 3.96 2.64 -2.88
CA LEU A 80 3.61 1.91 -1.67
C LEU A 80 4.59 0.74 -1.47
N CYS A 81 4.88 0.00 -2.52
CA CYS A 81 5.83 -1.12 -2.45
C CYS A 81 7.24 -0.65 -2.08
N THR A 82 7.68 0.49 -2.62
CA THR A 82 8.96 1.08 -2.27
C THR A 82 9.02 1.42 -0.78
N SER A 83 7.94 1.98 -0.24
CA SER A 83 7.85 2.28 1.20
C SER A 83 7.89 1.01 2.03
N ILE A 84 7.19 -0.04 1.62
CA ILE A 84 7.19 -1.33 2.30
C ILE A 84 8.60 -1.93 2.31
N ASP A 85 9.27 -1.92 1.16
CA ASP A 85 10.63 -2.45 1.05
C ASP A 85 11.59 -1.71 1.97
N GLY A 86 11.45 -0.38 2.08
CA GLY A 86 12.25 0.42 3.00
C GLY A 86 12.01 0.05 4.46
N LEU A 87 10.76 -0.18 4.83
CA LEU A 87 10.41 -0.58 6.20
C LEU A 87 10.92 -1.97 6.53
N VAL A 88 10.81 -2.90 5.58
CA VAL A 88 11.33 -4.26 5.76
C VAL A 88 12.86 -4.23 5.92
N ALA A 89 13.54 -3.46 5.09
CA ALA A 89 15.01 -3.32 5.18
C ALA A 89 15.42 -2.70 6.52
N ALA A 90 14.70 -1.69 6.99
CA ALA A 90 14.98 -1.06 8.27
C ALA A 90 14.80 -2.02 9.45
N LYS A 91 13.79 -2.90 9.35
CA LYS A 91 13.55 -3.90 10.39
C LYS A 91 14.63 -4.96 10.45
N GLN A 92 15.18 -5.32 9.29
CA GLN A 92 16.22 -6.35 9.19
C GLN A 92 17.63 -5.81 9.48
N ALA A 93 17.79 -4.52 9.52
CA ALA A 93 19.09 -3.88 9.76
C ALA A 93 19.56 -4.03 11.20
#